data_a3c0a09c19ce7ba2078bc86e5da9d771
#
_entry.id   a3c0a09c19ce7ba2078bc86e5da9d771
#
_cell.length_a   1.000
_cell.length_b   1.000
_cell.length_c   1.000
_cell.angle_alpha   90.00
_cell.angle_beta   90.00
_cell.angle_gamma   90.00
#
_symmetry.space_group_name_H-M   'P 1'
#
loop_
_entity.id
_entity.type
_entity.pdbx_description
1 polymer ?
#
loop_
_entity_poly.entity_id
_entity_poly.type
_entity_poly.pdbx_seq_one_letter_code
_entity_poly.pdbx_strand_id
1 'polypeptide(L)'
;QNLPYGKQRKLEIARALASKPAILCLDEPAAGMNPTETDELMETIKIVREKFNTAILLIEHDMKLVMGICEWIKVISFGKEIATGTPDEIKNNKEVITAYLGE
;
A
#
# COMPACT_ATOMS: atom_id res chain seq x y z
N GLN A 1 -2.83 22.11 14.18
CA GLN A 1 -2.28 21.00 14.93
C GLN A 1 -1.28 20.22 14.11
N ASN A 2 -0.12 19.99 14.66
CA ASN A 2 0.94 19.27 13.97
C ASN A 2 1.00 17.82 14.44
N LEU A 3 0.12 16.99 13.88
CA LEU A 3 0.15 15.57 14.16
C LEU A 3 1.24 14.91 13.31
N PRO A 4 1.93 13.90 13.82
CA PRO A 4 2.83 13.10 13.01
C PRO A 4 2.10 12.48 11.82
N TYR A 5 2.82 12.26 10.73
CA TYR A 5 2.21 11.71 9.52
C TYR A 5 1.44 10.42 9.77
N GLY A 6 1.99 9.54 10.61
CA GLY A 6 1.31 8.28 10.90
C GLY A 6 -0.05 8.48 11.52
N LYS A 7 -0.15 9.42 12.47
CA LYS A 7 -1.44 9.71 13.13
C LYS A 7 -2.39 10.41 12.19
N GLN A 8 -1.89 11.32 11.35
CA GLN A 8 -2.72 11.98 10.35
C GLN A 8 -3.33 10.97 9.39
N ARG A 9 -2.52 10.00 8.96
CA ARG A 9 -2.97 8.98 8.02
C ARG A 9 -4.02 8.08 8.64
N LYS A 10 -3.82 7.68 9.91
CA LYS A 10 -4.83 6.89 10.63
C LYS A 10 -6.15 7.62 10.73
N LEU A 11 -6.11 8.93 10.99
CA LEU A 11 -7.31 9.73 11.07
C LEU A 11 -8.04 9.81 9.73
N GLU A 12 -7.28 9.99 8.64
CA GLU A 12 -7.85 10.03 7.30
C GLU A 12 -8.55 8.72 6.95
N ILE A 13 -7.90 7.60 7.28
CA ILE A 13 -8.48 6.28 7.03
C ILE A 13 -9.76 6.11 7.85
N ALA A 14 -9.74 6.50 9.11
CA ALA A 14 -10.92 6.40 9.98
C ALA A 14 -12.07 7.21 9.42
N ARG A 15 -11.81 8.42 8.93
CA ARG A 15 -12.83 9.26 8.33
C ARG A 15 -13.43 8.62 7.09
N ALA A 16 -12.57 8.06 6.25
CA ALA A 16 -13.03 7.40 5.04
C ALA A 16 -13.91 6.20 5.36
N LEU A 17 -13.53 5.42 6.38
CA LEU A 17 -14.29 4.25 6.80
C LEU A 17 -15.64 4.59 7.39
N ALA A 18 -15.81 5.81 7.92
CA ALA A 18 -17.08 6.23 8.50
C ALA A 18 -18.22 6.20 7.48
N SER A 19 -17.93 6.35 6.19
CA SER A 19 -18.92 6.28 5.13
C SER A 19 -19.21 4.85 4.67
N LYS A 20 -18.54 3.85 5.26
CA LYS A 20 -18.68 2.42 4.94
C LYS A 20 -18.50 2.14 3.44
N PRO A 21 -17.37 2.51 2.86
CA PRO A 21 -17.15 2.33 1.43
C PRO A 21 -16.96 0.88 1.05
N ALA A 22 -17.34 0.53 -0.19
CA ALA A 22 -17.02 -0.79 -0.74
C ALA A 22 -15.53 -0.88 -1.10
N ILE A 23 -14.94 0.25 -1.49
CA ILE A 23 -13.53 0.32 -1.87
C ILE A 23 -12.90 1.52 -1.17
N LEU A 24 -11.78 1.28 -0.52
CA LEU A 24 -10.95 2.35 0.07
C LEU A 24 -9.71 2.50 -0.80
N CYS A 25 -9.52 3.69 -1.35
CA CYS A 25 -8.37 3.97 -2.21
C CYS A 25 -7.33 4.77 -1.43
N LEU A 26 -6.12 4.23 -1.35
CA LEU A 26 -5.00 4.87 -0.66
C LEU A 26 -3.90 5.18 -1.67
N ASP A 27 -3.65 6.46 -1.88
CA ASP A 27 -2.66 6.91 -2.86
C ASP A 27 -1.40 7.36 -2.13
N GLU A 28 -0.34 6.58 -2.24
CA GLU A 28 0.96 6.80 -1.62
C GLU A 28 0.83 7.15 -0.13
N PRO A 29 0.13 6.30 0.64
CA PRO A 29 -0.13 6.65 2.04
C PRO A 29 1.13 6.70 2.92
N ALA A 30 2.23 6.09 2.49
CA ALA A 30 3.47 6.10 3.26
C ALA A 30 4.39 7.27 2.93
N ALA A 31 3.96 8.17 2.03
CA ALA A 31 4.79 9.32 1.65
C ALA A 31 5.14 10.15 2.89
N GLY A 32 6.44 10.42 3.06
CA GLY A 32 6.92 11.22 4.18
C GLY A 32 7.06 10.49 5.50
N MET A 33 6.80 9.19 5.53
CA MET A 33 6.90 8.39 6.75
C MET A 33 8.28 7.77 6.94
N ASN A 34 8.71 7.65 8.20
CA ASN A 34 9.89 6.88 8.54
C ASN A 34 9.51 5.39 8.62
N PRO A 35 10.51 4.48 8.74
CA PRO A 35 10.21 3.04 8.75
C PRO A 35 9.25 2.60 9.86
N THR A 36 9.35 3.20 11.05
CA THR A 36 8.46 2.86 12.15
C THR A 36 7.02 3.24 11.82
N GLU A 37 6.83 4.44 11.27
CA GLU A 37 5.51 4.90 10.87
C GLU A 37 4.93 4.04 9.75
N THR A 38 5.78 3.63 8.82
CA THR A 38 5.35 2.75 7.73
C THR A 38 4.89 1.41 8.27
N ASP A 39 5.62 0.83 9.23
CA ASP A 39 5.22 -0.43 9.86
C ASP A 39 3.87 -0.30 10.55
N GLU A 40 3.64 0.82 11.24
CA GLU A 40 2.35 1.07 11.91
C GLU A 40 1.23 1.22 10.89
N LEU A 41 1.50 1.87 9.77
CA LEU A 41 0.53 2.01 8.70
C LEU A 41 0.15 0.63 8.13
N MET A 42 1.15 -0.22 7.92
CA MET A 42 0.92 -1.58 7.42
C MET A 42 -0.01 -2.35 8.37
N GLU A 43 0.22 -2.25 9.67
CA GLU A 43 -0.64 -2.90 10.66
C GLU A 43 -2.06 -2.35 10.60
N THR A 44 -2.20 -1.03 10.48
CA THR A 44 -3.50 -0.39 10.38
C THR A 44 -4.26 -0.90 9.16
N ILE A 45 -3.60 -0.98 8.00
CA ILE A 45 -4.22 -1.44 6.77
C ILE A 45 -4.66 -2.90 6.90
N LYS A 46 -3.84 -3.74 7.53
CA LYS A 46 -4.19 -5.14 7.76
C LYS A 46 -5.43 -5.27 8.64
N ILE A 47 -5.51 -4.48 9.70
CA ILE A 47 -6.65 -4.47 10.60
C ILE A 47 -7.92 -4.05 9.86
N VAL A 48 -7.82 -3.00 9.05
CA VAL A 48 -8.95 -2.53 8.26
C VAL A 48 -9.45 -3.63 7.32
N ARG A 49 -8.52 -4.28 6.63
CA ARG A 49 -8.88 -5.34 5.69
C ARG A 49 -9.58 -6.50 6.38
N GLU A 50 -9.12 -6.85 7.59
CA GLU A 50 -9.69 -7.99 8.31
C GLU A 50 -11.04 -7.68 8.97
N LYS A 51 -11.21 -6.46 9.45
CA LYS A 51 -12.39 -6.11 10.26
C LYS A 51 -13.49 -5.41 9.51
N PHE A 52 -13.18 -4.83 8.37
CA PHE A 52 -14.17 -4.10 7.58
C PHE A 52 -14.38 -4.80 6.26
N ASN A 53 -15.62 -4.79 5.78
CA ASN A 53 -15.95 -5.39 4.48
C ASN A 53 -15.66 -4.39 3.36
N THR A 54 -14.38 -4.04 3.22
CA THR A 54 -13.91 -3.02 2.29
C THR A 54 -12.71 -3.57 1.53
N ALA A 55 -12.76 -3.48 0.20
CA ALA A 55 -11.59 -3.77 -0.62
C ALA A 55 -10.66 -2.56 -0.56
N ILE A 56 -9.36 -2.82 -0.55
CA ILE A 56 -8.37 -1.74 -0.47
C ILE A 56 -7.56 -1.70 -1.77
N LEU A 57 -7.58 -0.56 -2.44
CA LEU A 57 -6.72 -0.31 -3.59
C LEU A 57 -5.58 0.59 -3.13
N LEU A 58 -4.37 0.08 -3.23
CA LEU A 58 -3.18 0.77 -2.76
C LEU A 58 -2.31 1.17 -3.94
N ILE A 59 -1.96 2.45 -4.05
CA ILE A 59 -1.01 2.94 -5.03
C ILE A 59 0.24 3.31 -4.27
N GLU A 60 1.36 2.62 -4.54
CA GLU A 60 2.59 2.80 -3.79
C GLU A 60 3.81 2.42 -4.61
N HIS A 61 4.94 2.97 -4.23
CA HIS A 61 6.23 2.55 -4.76
C HIS A 61 7.16 2.05 -3.63
N ASP A 62 6.68 2.03 -2.41
CA ASP A 62 7.41 1.44 -1.28
C ASP A 62 7.24 -0.07 -1.35
N MET A 63 8.27 -0.75 -1.84
CA MET A 63 8.19 -2.19 -2.09
C MET A 63 7.97 -3.00 -0.83
N LYS A 64 8.56 -2.58 0.29
CA LYS A 64 8.37 -3.28 1.55
C LYS A 64 6.90 -3.30 1.95
N LEU A 65 6.24 -2.15 1.82
CA LEU A 65 4.83 -2.02 2.16
C LEU A 65 3.98 -2.86 1.22
N VAL A 66 4.22 -2.72 -0.09
CA VAL A 66 3.45 -3.44 -1.10
C VAL A 66 3.59 -4.94 -0.93
N MET A 67 4.82 -5.43 -0.80
CA MET A 67 5.07 -6.86 -0.64
C MET A 67 4.53 -7.40 0.68
N GLY A 68 4.47 -6.55 1.69
CA GLY A 68 4.05 -6.97 3.03
C GLY A 68 2.55 -7.10 3.22
N ILE A 69 1.74 -6.38 2.45
CA ILE A 69 0.30 -6.35 2.71
C ILE A 69 -0.59 -6.63 1.49
N CYS A 70 -0.08 -6.53 0.28
CA CYS A 70 -0.91 -6.73 -0.91
C CYS A 70 -1.05 -8.22 -1.22
N GLU A 71 -2.26 -8.60 -1.65
CA GLU A 71 -2.54 -9.96 -2.08
C GLU A 71 -2.36 -10.11 -3.59
N TRP A 72 -2.57 -9.02 -4.31
CA TRP A 72 -2.47 -8.99 -5.76
C TRP A 72 -1.83 -7.69 -6.18
N ILE A 73 -0.84 -7.74 -7.05
CA ILE A 73 -0.04 -6.58 -7.42
C ILE A 73 -0.01 -6.42 -8.92
N LYS A 74 -0.22 -5.20 -9.37
CA LYS A 74 -0.01 -4.81 -10.77
C LYS A 74 1.14 -3.81 -10.79
N VAL A 75 2.17 -4.09 -11.57
CA VAL A 75 3.35 -3.21 -11.67
C VAL A 75 3.29 -2.43 -12.96
N ILE A 76 3.41 -1.13 -12.84
CA ILE A 76 3.37 -0.21 -13.98
C ILE A 76 4.67 0.56 -14.06
N SER A 77 5.23 0.66 -15.25
CA SER A 77 6.44 1.44 -15.48
C SER A 77 6.29 2.18 -16.80
N PHE A 78 6.51 3.49 -16.75
CA PHE A 78 6.36 4.37 -17.93
C PHE A 78 5.00 4.19 -18.61
N GLY A 79 3.94 4.09 -17.79
CA GLY A 79 2.59 3.99 -18.30
C GLY A 79 2.19 2.62 -18.82
N LYS A 80 3.05 1.63 -18.70
CA LYS A 80 2.78 0.28 -19.19
C LYS A 80 2.78 -0.73 -18.06
N GLU A 81 1.86 -1.68 -18.13
CA GLU A 81 1.88 -2.80 -17.21
C GLU A 81 3.04 -3.74 -17.59
N ILE A 82 3.93 -4.01 -16.64
CA ILE A 82 5.04 -4.92 -16.88
C ILE A 82 4.88 -6.24 -16.18
N ALA A 83 4.01 -6.31 -15.17
CA ALA A 83 3.75 -7.56 -14.45
C ALA A 83 2.47 -7.44 -13.65
N THR A 84 1.84 -8.59 -13.38
CA THR A 84 0.72 -8.66 -12.48
C THR A 84 0.72 -10.03 -11.83
N GLY A 85 0.36 -10.11 -10.55
CA GLY A 85 0.34 -11.39 -9.86
C GLY A 85 0.42 -11.24 -8.36
N THR A 86 0.69 -12.37 -7.70
CA THR A 86 0.90 -12.42 -6.26
C THR A 86 2.24 -11.77 -5.90
N PRO A 87 2.43 -11.43 -4.61
CA PRO A 87 3.73 -10.89 -4.17
C PRO A 87 4.91 -11.79 -4.55
N ASP A 88 4.77 -13.11 -4.42
CA ASP A 88 5.86 -14.02 -4.78
C ASP A 88 6.18 -13.97 -6.27
N GLU A 89 5.15 -13.92 -7.11
CA GLU A 89 5.36 -13.82 -8.55
C GLU A 89 6.03 -12.51 -8.93
N ILE A 90 5.61 -11.42 -8.32
CA ILE A 90 6.17 -10.11 -8.59
C ILE A 90 7.61 -10.03 -8.11
N LYS A 91 7.89 -10.53 -6.92
CA LYS A 91 9.22 -10.50 -6.31
C LYS A 91 10.25 -11.23 -7.17
N ASN A 92 9.83 -12.28 -7.87
CA ASN A 92 10.72 -13.09 -8.69
C ASN A 92 10.71 -12.71 -10.17
N ASN A 93 9.96 -11.67 -10.53
CA ASN A 93 9.89 -11.23 -11.92
C ASN A 93 11.11 -10.38 -12.28
N LYS A 94 11.83 -10.76 -13.32
CA LYS A 94 13.08 -10.08 -13.71
C LYS A 94 12.84 -8.64 -14.12
N GLU A 95 11.75 -8.34 -14.80
CA GLU A 95 11.47 -6.97 -15.23
C GLU A 95 11.20 -6.07 -14.03
N VAL A 96 10.51 -6.59 -13.03
CA VAL A 96 10.23 -5.85 -11.79
C VAL A 96 11.52 -5.61 -11.03
N ILE A 97 12.36 -6.64 -10.91
CA ILE A 97 13.64 -6.51 -10.21
C ILE A 97 14.48 -5.41 -10.85
N THR A 98 14.56 -5.41 -12.18
CA THR A 98 15.32 -4.40 -12.90
C THR A 98 14.75 -3.00 -12.69
N ALA A 99 13.42 -2.86 -12.75
CA ALA A 99 12.79 -1.55 -12.70
C ALA A 99 12.74 -0.95 -11.30
N TYR A 100 12.58 -1.78 -10.28
CA TYR A 100 12.26 -1.28 -8.93
C TYR A 100 13.19 -1.76 -7.83
N LEU A 101 13.82 -2.91 -7.99
CA LEU A 101 14.64 -3.48 -6.93
C LEU A 101 16.14 -3.27 -7.15
N GLY A 102 16.50 -2.59 -8.23
CA GLY A 102 17.87 -2.14 -8.44
C GLY A 102 18.86 -3.21 -8.92
N GLU A 103 18.36 -4.27 -9.46
CA GLU A 103 19.26 -5.34 -9.96
C GLU A 103 19.52 -5.26 -11.43
#